data_a9d210f266de8e52442a3f75b70f541a
#
_entry.id   a9d210f266de8e52442a3f75b70f541a
#
_cell.length_a   1.000
_cell.length_b   1.000
_cell.length_c   1.000
_cell.angle_alpha   90.00
_cell.angle_beta   90.00
_cell.angle_gamma   90.00
#
_symmetry.space_group_name_H-M   'P 1'
#
loop_
_entity.id
_entity.type
_entity.pdbx_description
1 polymer ?
#
loop_
_entity_poly.entity_id
_entity_poly.type
_entity_poly.pdbx_seq_one_letter_code
_entity_poly.pdbx_strand_id
1 'polypeptide(L)'
;MEDKQKIISKDYIQKALDERIERIKKYDTRYLQMIKEEALLIDTEGFVVGQVNGLTVIKIGDYSFGKPARITASTYMGKEGIINIEREIEMSGPSHSKGVLILTGYLGEQFAQDMPLSLTANLCFEQLYGGVDGDSASSTEAYAMLSSLSGIPINQSIAVTGSINQKGYIQPIGGVNEKIEGFYQTCKLRGFNGDQGVIIPVQNVRNLHLSDEIIDAVRKNKFHVYAVSTIDEGIEILTGVPAGKKDRNGKFPLGTINYLAHEKLKKFSGITNK
;
A
#
# COMPACT_ATOMS: atom_id res chain seq x y z
N MET A 1 22.11 -32.36 21.79
CA MET A 1 21.60 -33.62 22.38
C MET A 1 20.65 -34.21 21.38
N GLU A 2 20.99 -35.33 20.76
CA GLU A 2 20.13 -36.08 19.84
C GLU A 2 19.00 -36.73 20.65
N ASP A 3 17.77 -36.33 20.38
CA ASP A 3 16.60 -36.93 21.02
C ASP A 3 16.39 -38.35 20.44
N LYS A 4 16.44 -39.35 21.30
CA LYS A 4 16.38 -40.80 20.94
C LYS A 4 14.96 -41.29 20.60
N GLN A 5 14.03 -40.43 20.23
CA GLN A 5 12.69 -40.85 19.84
C GLN A 5 12.64 -41.41 18.41
N LYS A 6 12.13 -42.63 18.28
CA LYS A 6 11.99 -43.36 17.01
C LYS A 6 10.81 -42.91 16.14
N ILE A 7 9.92 -42.08 16.67
CA ILE A 7 8.71 -41.60 15.97
C ILE A 7 8.74 -40.09 15.92
N ILE A 8 8.66 -39.53 14.71
CA ILE A 8 8.57 -38.09 14.49
C ILE A 8 7.09 -37.69 14.67
N SER A 9 6.77 -36.99 15.77
CA SER A 9 5.45 -36.45 16.02
C SER A 9 5.28 -35.10 15.31
N LYS A 10 4.02 -34.63 15.19
CA LYS A 10 3.69 -33.29 14.68
C LYS A 10 4.44 -32.19 15.43
N ASP A 11 4.58 -32.33 16.75
CA ASP A 11 5.24 -31.35 17.60
C ASP A 11 6.75 -31.25 17.30
N TYR A 12 7.42 -32.37 16.99
CA TYR A 12 8.82 -32.35 16.57
C TYR A 12 9.02 -31.67 15.23
N ILE A 13 8.12 -31.92 14.27
CA ILE A 13 8.14 -31.24 12.98
C ILE A 13 7.94 -29.75 13.16
N GLN A 14 6.94 -29.36 13.97
CA GLN A 14 6.66 -27.95 14.25
C GLN A 14 7.86 -27.28 14.91
N LYS A 15 8.45 -27.90 15.94
CA LYS A 15 9.64 -27.37 16.59
C LYS A 15 10.82 -27.19 15.64
N ALA A 16 11.05 -28.14 14.76
CA ALA A 16 12.14 -28.05 13.76
C ALA A 16 11.89 -26.90 12.75
N LEU A 17 10.65 -26.71 12.35
CA LEU A 17 10.25 -25.59 11.49
C LEU A 17 10.43 -24.26 12.22
N ASP A 18 9.99 -24.16 13.47
CA ASP A 18 10.13 -22.95 14.28
C ASP A 18 11.61 -22.58 14.51
N GLU A 19 12.46 -23.57 14.83
CA GLU A 19 13.90 -23.36 14.98
C GLU A 19 14.59 -22.95 13.66
N ARG A 20 14.12 -23.46 12.52
CA ARG A 20 14.59 -23.01 11.21
C ARG A 20 14.20 -21.54 10.96
N ILE A 21 12.95 -21.19 11.20
CA ILE A 21 12.43 -19.83 11.06
C ILE A 21 13.20 -18.88 11.98
N GLU A 22 13.40 -19.21 13.26
CA GLU A 22 14.17 -18.38 14.21
C GLU A 22 15.60 -18.06 13.74
N ARG A 23 16.26 -19.02 13.10
CA ARG A 23 17.62 -18.81 12.54
C ARG A 23 17.65 -17.81 11.39
N ILE A 24 16.55 -17.68 10.65
CA ILE A 24 16.46 -16.86 9.43
C ILE A 24 15.83 -15.48 9.72
N LYS A 25 15.04 -15.36 10.80
CA LYS A 25 14.33 -14.13 11.22
C LYS A 25 15.23 -12.94 11.61
N LYS A 26 16.54 -13.05 11.58
CA LYS A 26 17.45 -11.96 11.97
C LYS A 26 17.18 -10.65 11.20
N TYR A 27 16.84 -10.74 9.92
CA TYR A 27 16.56 -9.57 9.09
C TYR A 27 15.23 -8.92 9.45
N ASP A 28 14.19 -9.74 9.64
CA ASP A 28 12.86 -9.29 10.07
C ASP A 28 12.94 -8.64 11.47
N THR A 29 13.59 -9.31 12.42
CA THR A 29 13.84 -8.78 13.76
C THR A 29 14.59 -7.45 13.70
N ARG A 30 15.62 -7.33 12.85
CA ARG A 30 16.38 -6.08 12.69
C ARG A 30 15.51 -4.96 12.11
N TYR A 31 14.65 -5.29 11.13
CA TYR A 31 13.73 -4.33 10.55
C TYR A 31 12.75 -3.78 11.59
N LEU A 32 12.12 -4.66 12.38
CA LEU A 32 11.22 -4.27 13.48
C LEU A 32 11.96 -3.45 14.55
N GLN A 33 13.21 -3.79 14.84
CA GLN A 33 14.03 -3.00 15.76
C GLN A 33 14.28 -1.58 15.24
N MET A 34 14.55 -1.41 13.95
CA MET A 34 14.72 -0.08 13.34
C MET A 34 13.43 0.76 13.42
N ILE A 35 12.25 0.14 13.28
CA ILE A 35 10.96 0.83 13.49
C ILE A 35 10.80 1.23 14.97
N LYS A 36 11.17 0.35 15.90
CA LYS A 36 11.09 0.62 17.35
C LYS A 36 12.00 1.77 17.78
N GLU A 37 13.19 1.82 17.19
CA GLU A 37 14.20 2.86 17.44
C GLU A 37 13.95 4.14 16.64
N GLU A 38 12.85 4.21 15.88
CA GLU A 38 12.52 5.34 14.99
C GLU A 38 13.58 5.63 13.92
N ALA A 39 14.46 4.67 13.64
CA ALA A 39 15.36 4.73 12.50
C ALA A 39 14.63 4.53 11.16
N LEU A 40 13.48 3.84 11.18
CA LEU A 40 12.52 3.75 10.10
C LEU A 40 11.18 4.33 10.57
N LEU A 41 10.67 5.30 9.82
CA LEU A 41 9.48 6.05 10.18
C LEU A 41 8.24 5.42 9.54
N ILE A 42 7.57 4.53 10.28
CA ILE A 42 6.28 3.93 9.89
C ILE A 42 5.23 4.34 10.92
N ASP A 43 4.20 5.05 10.46
CA ASP A 43 3.06 5.43 11.28
C ASP A 43 2.02 4.31 11.24
N THR A 44 1.44 3.95 12.39
CA THR A 44 0.36 2.95 12.53
C THR A 44 -0.91 3.54 13.10
N GLU A 45 -0.99 4.87 13.14
CA GLU A 45 -2.13 5.67 13.58
C GLU A 45 -2.07 7.08 13.03
N GLY A 46 -3.16 7.82 13.13
CA GLY A 46 -3.27 9.20 12.66
C GLY A 46 -3.67 9.30 11.18
N PHE A 47 -3.71 10.55 10.70
CA PHE A 47 -4.17 10.89 9.35
C PHE A 47 -3.19 11.85 8.69
N VAL A 48 -2.72 11.50 7.48
CA VAL A 48 -1.73 12.31 6.73
C VAL A 48 -2.14 12.45 5.26
N VAL A 49 -2.03 13.66 4.71
CA VAL A 49 -2.29 13.93 3.30
C VAL A 49 -1.12 13.46 2.45
N GLY A 50 -1.41 12.71 1.38
CA GLY A 50 -0.41 12.28 0.40
C GLY A 50 0.56 11.20 0.92
N GLN A 51 0.24 10.51 2.02
CA GLN A 51 1.05 9.44 2.60
C GLN A 51 0.22 8.18 2.79
N VAL A 52 0.81 7.02 2.44
CA VAL A 52 0.20 5.68 2.62
C VAL A 52 1.27 4.68 3.05
N ASN A 53 0.93 3.73 3.89
CA ASN A 53 1.75 2.56 4.16
C ASN A 53 1.59 1.54 3.02
N GLY A 54 2.60 1.40 2.18
CA GLY A 54 2.69 0.33 1.18
C GLY A 54 3.31 -0.92 1.76
N LEU A 55 3.09 -2.08 1.13
CA LEU A 55 3.62 -3.36 1.57
C LEU A 55 4.53 -3.97 0.52
N THR A 56 5.75 -4.31 0.93
CA THR A 56 6.76 -4.96 0.11
C THR A 56 7.13 -6.32 0.68
N VAL A 57 7.72 -7.20 -0.13
CA VAL A 57 8.28 -8.49 0.31
C VAL A 57 9.77 -8.51 0.03
N ILE A 58 10.54 -8.93 1.01
CA ILE A 58 11.97 -9.23 0.84
C ILE A 58 12.14 -10.74 0.84
N LYS A 59 12.90 -11.24 -0.12
CA LYS A 59 13.29 -12.65 -0.20
C LYS A 59 14.80 -12.78 0.03
N ILE A 60 15.17 -13.60 1.01
CA ILE A 60 16.57 -13.89 1.36
C ILE A 60 16.73 -15.41 1.38
N GLY A 61 17.34 -15.96 0.33
CA GLY A 61 17.39 -17.41 0.15
C GLY A 61 15.98 -18.01 0.06
N ASP A 62 15.67 -18.94 0.96
CA ASP A 62 14.36 -19.61 1.06
C ASP A 62 13.36 -18.87 1.97
N TYR A 63 13.76 -17.78 2.60
CA TYR A 63 12.90 -17.02 3.51
C TYR A 63 12.38 -15.77 2.85
N SER A 64 11.07 -15.54 3.00
CA SER A 64 10.40 -14.31 2.57
C SER A 64 9.69 -13.68 3.75
N PHE A 65 9.77 -12.38 3.88
CA PHE A 65 9.01 -11.63 4.86
C PHE A 65 8.49 -10.32 4.27
N GLY A 66 7.33 -9.91 4.76
CA GLY A 66 6.72 -8.64 4.38
C GLY A 66 7.21 -7.51 5.28
N LYS A 67 7.22 -6.31 4.74
CA LYS A 67 7.49 -5.09 5.50
C LYS A 67 6.68 -3.92 4.97
N PRO A 68 6.22 -3.02 5.85
CA PRO A 68 5.67 -1.74 5.39
C PRO A 68 6.77 -0.85 4.83
N ALA A 69 6.37 0.01 3.90
CA ALA A 69 7.19 1.10 3.37
C ALA A 69 6.29 2.34 3.28
N ARG A 70 6.78 3.48 3.75
CA ARG A 70 6.05 4.75 3.59
C ARG A 70 6.15 5.19 2.15
N ILE A 71 5.00 5.40 1.50
CA ILE A 71 4.89 5.95 0.15
C ILE A 71 4.27 7.32 0.25
N THR A 72 4.90 8.31 -0.37
CA THR A 72 4.42 9.69 -0.39
C THR A 72 4.20 10.19 -1.82
N ALA A 73 3.22 11.07 -1.95
CA ALA A 73 2.94 11.82 -3.17
C ALA A 73 2.88 13.31 -2.88
N SER A 74 3.68 14.09 -3.60
CA SER A 74 3.65 15.54 -3.56
C SER A 74 3.19 16.08 -4.92
N THR A 75 2.08 16.83 -4.96
CA THR A 75 1.47 17.35 -6.19
C THR A 75 1.47 18.86 -6.24
N TYR A 76 1.90 19.42 -7.36
CA TYR A 76 1.94 20.87 -7.60
C TYR A 76 1.70 21.21 -9.07
N MET A 77 1.48 22.48 -9.36
CA MET A 77 1.30 22.96 -10.73
C MET A 77 2.59 22.74 -11.54
N GLY A 78 2.47 22.06 -12.67
CA GLY A 78 3.61 21.76 -13.53
C GLY A 78 3.19 21.05 -14.81
N LYS A 79 4.15 20.60 -15.61
CA LYS A 79 3.93 19.95 -16.91
C LYS A 79 4.63 18.60 -17.03
N GLU A 80 5.37 18.18 -16.02
CA GLU A 80 6.22 16.99 -16.11
C GLU A 80 5.47 15.68 -15.85
N GLY A 81 4.21 15.76 -15.41
CA GLY A 81 3.40 14.59 -15.08
C GLY A 81 3.87 13.91 -13.79
N ILE A 82 3.83 12.58 -13.77
CA ILE A 82 4.26 11.80 -12.60
C ILE A 82 5.74 11.47 -12.71
N ILE A 83 6.49 11.95 -11.72
CA ILE A 83 7.90 11.65 -11.51
C ILE A 83 7.98 10.58 -10.42
N ASN A 84 8.45 9.40 -10.78
CA ASN A 84 8.79 8.36 -9.80
C ASN A 84 10.26 8.50 -9.44
N ILE A 85 10.53 8.88 -8.19
CA ILE A 85 11.89 9.19 -7.72
C ILE A 85 12.81 7.98 -7.89
N GLU A 86 12.35 6.78 -7.54
CA GLU A 86 13.13 5.55 -7.67
C GLU A 86 13.55 5.26 -9.12
N ARG A 87 12.69 5.62 -10.10
CA ARG A 87 13.03 5.47 -11.51
C ARG A 87 14.10 6.47 -11.93
N GLU A 88 13.98 7.72 -11.52
CA GLU A 88 14.92 8.78 -11.91
C GLU A 88 16.34 8.53 -11.37
N ILE A 89 16.48 7.77 -10.27
CA ILE A 89 17.76 7.41 -9.66
C ILE A 89 18.15 5.94 -9.91
N GLU A 90 17.52 5.28 -10.90
CA GLU A 90 17.81 3.89 -11.31
C GLU A 90 17.62 2.84 -10.19
N MET A 91 16.76 3.12 -9.24
CA MET A 91 16.38 2.19 -8.16
C MET A 91 15.03 1.48 -8.40
N SER A 92 14.41 1.71 -9.55
CA SER A 92 13.14 1.09 -9.95
C SER A 92 13.37 -0.02 -10.98
N GLY A 93 12.85 -1.21 -10.68
CA GLY A 93 12.79 -2.29 -11.65
C GLY A 93 11.73 -2.05 -12.74
N PRO A 94 11.79 -2.82 -13.85
CA PRO A 94 10.89 -2.61 -15.00
C PRO A 94 9.42 -2.85 -14.67
N SER A 95 9.08 -3.77 -13.75
CA SER A 95 7.71 -4.05 -13.36
C SER A 95 7.11 -2.89 -12.57
N HIS A 96 7.89 -2.28 -11.67
CA HIS A 96 7.46 -1.10 -10.93
C HIS A 96 7.28 0.10 -11.85
N SER A 97 8.25 0.38 -12.74
CA SER A 97 8.16 1.44 -13.73
C SER A 97 6.91 1.30 -14.62
N LYS A 98 6.55 0.06 -15.02
CA LYS A 98 5.31 -0.24 -15.73
C LYS A 98 4.08 0.11 -14.87
N GLY A 99 4.08 -0.18 -13.57
CA GLY A 99 2.99 0.16 -12.63
C GLY A 99 2.72 1.67 -12.61
N VAL A 100 3.77 2.49 -12.54
CA VAL A 100 3.68 3.96 -12.56
C VAL A 100 3.10 4.48 -13.89
N LEU A 101 3.49 3.89 -15.03
CA LEU A 101 2.91 4.25 -16.34
C LEU A 101 1.42 3.90 -16.43
N ILE A 102 1.01 2.76 -15.86
CA ILE A 102 -0.41 2.37 -15.76
C ILE A 102 -1.18 3.35 -14.88
N LEU A 103 -0.61 3.75 -13.74
CA LEU A 103 -1.18 4.78 -12.86
C LEU A 103 -1.37 6.11 -13.62
N THR A 104 -0.39 6.53 -14.40
CA THR A 104 -0.51 7.73 -15.24
C THR A 104 -1.68 7.61 -16.22
N GLY A 105 -1.84 6.45 -16.86
CA GLY A 105 -2.97 6.16 -17.74
C GLY A 105 -4.32 6.22 -17.01
N TYR A 106 -4.41 5.66 -15.80
CA TYR A 106 -5.60 5.72 -14.96
C TYR A 106 -6.00 7.17 -14.63
N LEU A 107 -5.04 8.00 -14.19
CA LEU A 107 -5.32 9.41 -13.87
C LEU A 107 -5.74 10.21 -15.12
N GLY A 108 -5.11 9.94 -16.26
CA GLY A 108 -5.50 10.55 -17.53
C GLY A 108 -6.92 10.17 -17.95
N GLU A 109 -7.28 8.91 -17.86
CA GLU A 109 -8.64 8.41 -18.15
C GLU A 109 -9.68 9.02 -17.19
N GLN A 110 -9.34 9.14 -15.93
CA GLN A 110 -10.28 9.61 -14.92
C GLN A 110 -10.48 11.14 -14.94
N PHE A 111 -9.41 11.91 -15.16
CA PHE A 111 -9.43 13.35 -14.90
C PHE A 111 -9.07 14.25 -16.08
N ALA A 112 -8.51 13.70 -17.17
CA ALA A 112 -7.96 14.51 -18.26
C ALA A 112 -8.71 14.33 -19.59
N GLN A 113 -10.03 14.16 -19.54
CA GLN A 113 -10.85 14.02 -20.75
C GLN A 113 -11.17 15.39 -21.39
N ASP A 114 -11.37 16.42 -20.57
CA ASP A 114 -11.78 17.74 -21.01
C ASP A 114 -10.70 18.83 -20.79
N MET A 115 -9.57 18.44 -20.17
CA MET A 115 -8.46 19.36 -19.87
C MET A 115 -7.14 18.60 -19.82
N PRO A 116 -6.00 19.23 -20.10
CA PRO A 116 -4.69 18.59 -19.94
C PRO A 116 -4.40 18.27 -18.47
N LEU A 117 -3.67 17.20 -18.25
CA LEU A 117 -3.17 16.84 -16.92
C LEU A 117 -1.97 17.73 -16.55
N SER A 118 -2.26 19.00 -16.19
CA SER A 118 -1.26 20.03 -15.91
C SER A 118 -0.75 19.95 -14.48
N LEU A 119 -0.06 18.87 -14.13
CA LEU A 119 0.57 18.71 -12.82
C LEU A 119 2.01 18.21 -12.95
N THR A 120 2.79 18.49 -11.93
CA THR A 120 3.98 17.71 -11.60
C THR A 120 3.70 17.02 -10.26
N ALA A 121 3.97 15.72 -10.19
CA ALA A 121 3.75 14.92 -9.00
C ALA A 121 4.97 14.05 -8.75
N ASN A 122 5.56 14.14 -7.56
CA ASN A 122 6.64 13.28 -7.13
C ASN A 122 6.07 12.14 -6.30
N LEU A 123 6.40 10.90 -6.68
CA LEU A 123 6.16 9.69 -5.91
C LEU A 123 7.47 9.19 -5.32
N CYS A 124 7.46 8.81 -4.05
CA CYS A 124 8.63 8.33 -3.34
C CYS A 124 8.30 7.20 -2.38
N PHE A 125 9.16 6.19 -2.36
CA PHE A 125 9.21 5.19 -1.29
C PHE A 125 10.22 5.67 -0.24
N GLU A 126 9.72 6.35 0.78
CA GLU A 126 10.55 6.94 1.82
C GLU A 126 11.44 5.89 2.52
N GLN A 127 12.71 6.22 2.71
CA GLN A 127 13.69 5.36 3.38
C GLN A 127 13.84 3.95 2.75
N LEU A 128 13.55 3.79 1.46
CA LEU A 128 13.78 2.56 0.73
C LEU A 128 15.00 2.69 -0.19
N TYR A 129 16.16 2.28 0.30
CA TYR A 129 17.45 2.44 -0.39
C TYR A 129 17.93 1.16 -1.10
N GLY A 130 17.18 0.09 -1.05
CA GLY A 130 17.53 -1.21 -1.66
C GLY A 130 16.89 -1.46 -3.03
N GLY A 131 16.26 -0.44 -3.60
CA GLY A 131 15.49 -0.57 -4.84
C GLY A 131 14.11 -1.19 -4.65
N VAL A 132 13.24 -0.99 -5.64
CA VAL A 132 11.88 -1.51 -5.68
C VAL A 132 11.60 -2.14 -7.04
N ASP A 133 10.93 -3.30 -7.05
CA ASP A 133 10.39 -3.90 -8.27
C ASP A 133 9.01 -4.52 -7.97
N GLY A 134 8.27 -4.83 -9.07
CA GLY A 134 6.89 -5.27 -8.99
C GLY A 134 5.88 -4.13 -9.00
N ASP A 135 4.72 -4.38 -9.60
CA ASP A 135 3.63 -3.41 -9.76
C ASP A 135 2.65 -3.40 -8.58
N SER A 136 2.89 -4.22 -7.55
CA SER A 136 1.98 -4.44 -6.42
C SER A 136 1.79 -3.22 -5.50
N ALA A 137 2.53 -2.14 -5.72
CA ALA A 137 2.38 -0.86 -5.00
C ALA A 137 1.57 0.17 -5.79
N SER A 138 1.22 -0.09 -7.06
CA SER A 138 0.58 0.93 -7.91
C SER A 138 -0.78 1.41 -7.40
N SER A 139 -1.53 0.59 -6.66
CA SER A 139 -2.73 1.06 -5.96
C SER A 139 -2.39 1.99 -4.79
N THR A 140 -1.32 1.70 -4.05
CA THR A 140 -0.86 2.54 -2.94
C THR A 140 -0.42 3.91 -3.43
N GLU A 141 0.32 3.95 -4.53
CA GLU A 141 0.73 5.18 -5.21
C GLU A 141 -0.48 5.98 -5.71
N ALA A 142 -1.51 5.29 -6.26
CA ALA A 142 -2.77 5.91 -6.66
C ALA A 142 -3.49 6.59 -5.48
N TYR A 143 -3.56 5.93 -4.34
CA TYR A 143 -4.18 6.50 -3.14
C TYR A 143 -3.40 7.71 -2.61
N ALA A 144 -2.07 7.63 -2.56
CA ALA A 144 -1.24 8.76 -2.17
C ALA A 144 -1.47 9.98 -3.11
N MET A 145 -1.55 9.74 -4.42
CA MET A 145 -1.84 10.77 -5.42
C MET A 145 -3.23 11.38 -5.23
N LEU A 146 -4.27 10.55 -5.07
CA LEU A 146 -5.66 11.03 -4.86
C LEU A 146 -5.77 11.85 -3.58
N SER A 147 -5.13 11.41 -2.50
CA SER A 147 -5.05 12.16 -1.24
C SER A 147 -4.34 13.51 -1.42
N SER A 148 -3.17 13.51 -2.06
CA SER A 148 -2.43 14.74 -2.32
C SER A 148 -3.23 15.72 -3.19
N LEU A 149 -3.95 15.23 -4.20
CA LEU A 149 -4.79 16.05 -5.08
C LEU A 149 -6.05 16.55 -4.39
N SER A 150 -6.76 15.70 -3.66
CA SER A 150 -8.00 16.09 -2.97
C SER A 150 -7.76 16.92 -1.70
N GLY A 151 -6.56 16.80 -1.10
CA GLY A 151 -6.26 17.37 0.21
C GLY A 151 -6.89 16.60 1.38
N ILE A 152 -7.50 15.44 1.12
CA ILE A 152 -8.11 14.60 2.14
C ILE A 152 -7.06 13.63 2.72
N PRO A 153 -6.87 13.62 4.04
CA PRO A 153 -5.84 12.77 4.65
C PRO A 153 -6.24 11.30 4.68
N ILE A 154 -5.24 10.43 4.64
CA ILE A 154 -5.35 8.97 4.71
C ILE A 154 -5.07 8.47 6.12
N ASN A 155 -5.88 7.52 6.58
CA ASN A 155 -5.67 6.80 7.84
C ASN A 155 -4.40 5.95 7.79
N GLN A 156 -3.40 6.27 8.60
CA GLN A 156 -2.13 5.59 8.67
C GLN A 156 -2.19 4.23 9.42
N SER A 157 -3.32 3.92 10.06
CA SER A 157 -3.56 2.59 10.64
C SER A 157 -3.74 1.50 9.58
N ILE A 158 -3.95 1.88 8.33
CA ILE A 158 -4.24 0.94 7.24
C ILE A 158 -3.10 0.92 6.23
N ALA A 159 -2.51 -0.27 6.02
CA ALA A 159 -1.55 -0.49 4.95
C ALA A 159 -2.23 -1.04 3.69
N VAL A 160 -1.58 -0.90 2.55
CA VAL A 160 -2.16 -1.24 1.25
C VAL A 160 -1.21 -2.09 0.43
N THR A 161 -1.76 -3.06 -0.29
CA THR A 161 -1.09 -3.71 -1.41
C THR A 161 -2.08 -4.06 -2.50
N GLY A 162 -1.69 -3.86 -3.74
CA GLY A 162 -2.50 -4.17 -4.91
C GLY A 162 -1.89 -3.57 -6.17
N SER A 163 -2.02 -4.25 -7.29
CA SER A 163 -1.75 -3.69 -8.62
C SER A 163 -3.04 -3.09 -9.18
N ILE A 164 -2.94 -2.07 -10.02
CA ILE A 164 -4.09 -1.49 -10.72
C ILE A 164 -3.97 -1.67 -12.22
N ASN A 165 -5.11 -1.63 -12.92
CA ASN A 165 -5.14 -1.41 -14.35
C ASN A 165 -5.55 0.04 -14.68
N GLN A 166 -5.46 0.42 -15.97
CA GLN A 166 -5.79 1.77 -16.43
C GLN A 166 -7.28 2.18 -16.22
N LYS A 167 -8.15 1.24 -15.86
CA LYS A 167 -9.58 1.48 -15.57
C LYS A 167 -9.88 1.57 -14.06
N GLY A 168 -8.84 1.53 -13.20
CA GLY A 168 -9.00 1.61 -11.76
C GLY A 168 -9.44 0.31 -11.07
N TYR A 169 -9.40 -0.83 -11.77
CA TYR A 169 -9.63 -2.13 -11.13
C TYR A 169 -8.37 -2.62 -10.45
N ILE A 170 -8.53 -3.14 -9.25
CA ILE A 170 -7.47 -3.75 -8.46
C ILE A 170 -7.20 -5.17 -8.96
N GLN A 171 -5.92 -5.50 -9.10
CA GLN A 171 -5.45 -6.79 -9.61
C GLN A 171 -4.69 -7.57 -8.53
N PRO A 172 -4.72 -8.92 -8.58
CA PRO A 172 -4.07 -9.77 -7.59
C PRO A 172 -2.55 -9.63 -7.62
N ILE A 173 -1.93 -9.85 -6.45
CA ILE A 173 -0.48 -9.71 -6.25
C ILE A 173 0.11 -10.96 -5.57
N GLY A 174 1.43 -11.08 -5.62
CA GLY A 174 2.18 -12.10 -4.89
C GLY A 174 2.54 -11.68 -3.47
N GLY A 175 2.77 -12.69 -2.60
CA GLY A 175 3.27 -12.45 -1.24
C GLY A 175 2.25 -11.79 -0.31
N VAL A 176 0.95 -12.02 -0.51
CA VAL A 176 -0.11 -11.38 0.28
C VAL A 176 -0.03 -11.74 1.76
N ASN A 177 0.32 -12.99 2.09
CA ASN A 177 0.41 -13.46 3.47
C ASN A 177 1.56 -12.79 4.19
N GLU A 178 2.75 -12.80 3.59
CA GLU A 178 3.95 -12.16 4.12
C GLU A 178 3.73 -10.66 4.34
N LYS A 179 3.05 -10.00 3.41
CA LYS A 179 2.73 -8.57 3.49
C LYS A 179 1.81 -8.27 4.67
N ILE A 180 0.75 -9.06 4.86
CA ILE A 180 -0.18 -8.91 5.99
C ILE A 180 0.57 -9.16 7.30
N GLU A 181 1.36 -10.25 7.39
CA GLU A 181 2.13 -10.58 8.58
C GLU A 181 3.13 -9.47 8.95
N GLY A 182 3.85 -8.92 7.96
CA GLY A 182 4.81 -7.85 8.20
C GLY A 182 4.18 -6.58 8.79
N PHE A 183 3.01 -6.17 8.30
CA PHE A 183 2.31 -5.03 8.87
C PHE A 183 1.69 -5.35 10.23
N TYR A 184 1.12 -6.54 10.40
CA TYR A 184 0.61 -7.01 11.67
C TYR A 184 1.69 -6.96 12.78
N GLN A 185 2.90 -7.46 12.50
CA GLN A 185 4.01 -7.42 13.46
C GLN A 185 4.43 -5.97 13.77
N THR A 186 4.38 -5.08 12.79
CA THR A 186 4.64 -3.66 13.00
C THR A 186 3.58 -3.03 13.91
N CYS A 187 2.30 -3.29 13.68
CA CYS A 187 1.20 -2.83 14.54
C CYS A 187 1.30 -3.41 15.96
N LYS A 188 1.62 -4.70 16.08
CA LYS A 188 1.84 -5.36 17.37
C LYS A 188 2.96 -4.70 18.17
N LEU A 189 4.04 -4.31 17.51
CA LEU A 189 5.17 -3.62 18.13
C LEU A 189 4.79 -2.22 18.65
N ARG A 190 3.97 -1.48 17.88
CA ARG A 190 3.49 -0.13 18.23
C ARG A 190 2.30 -0.14 19.21
N GLY A 191 1.59 -1.25 19.31
CA GLY A 191 0.36 -1.42 20.07
C GLY A 191 -0.88 -1.29 19.19
N PHE A 192 -1.84 -2.20 19.39
CA PHE A 192 -3.12 -2.15 18.69
C PHE A 192 -4.07 -1.13 19.32
N ASN A 193 -4.71 -0.32 18.46
CA ASN A 193 -5.81 0.57 18.85
C ASN A 193 -7.18 0.12 18.32
N GLY A 194 -7.22 -0.96 17.53
CA GLY A 194 -8.43 -1.53 16.95
C GLY A 194 -8.75 -1.06 15.53
N ASP A 195 -8.03 -0.07 14.99
CA ASP A 195 -8.27 0.47 13.65
C ASP A 195 -7.28 -0.08 12.60
N GLN A 196 -6.24 -0.81 13.05
CA GLN A 196 -5.20 -1.29 12.16
C GLN A 196 -5.70 -2.39 11.23
N GLY A 197 -5.22 -2.34 9.99
CA GLY A 197 -5.60 -3.33 8.99
C GLY A 197 -4.82 -3.21 7.69
N VAL A 198 -5.16 -4.09 6.76
CA VAL A 198 -4.55 -4.13 5.43
C VAL A 198 -5.62 -4.18 4.36
N ILE A 199 -5.49 -3.35 3.32
CA ILE A 199 -6.26 -3.44 2.08
C ILE A 199 -5.52 -4.37 1.12
N ILE A 200 -6.25 -5.36 0.59
CA ILE A 200 -5.75 -6.35 -0.38
C ILE A 200 -6.70 -6.46 -1.58
N PRO A 201 -6.24 -6.96 -2.73
CA PRO A 201 -7.13 -7.30 -3.84
C PRO A 201 -8.10 -8.42 -3.45
N VAL A 202 -9.38 -8.29 -3.83
CA VAL A 202 -10.41 -9.30 -3.53
C VAL A 202 -10.04 -10.69 -4.06
N GLN A 203 -9.35 -10.77 -5.18
CA GLN A 203 -8.89 -12.03 -5.78
C GLN A 203 -7.87 -12.77 -4.91
N ASN A 204 -7.14 -12.07 -4.03
CA ASN A 204 -6.19 -12.67 -3.10
C ASN A 204 -6.84 -13.30 -1.86
N VAL A 205 -8.12 -13.06 -1.59
CA VAL A 205 -8.83 -13.66 -0.42
C VAL A 205 -8.71 -15.17 -0.41
N ARG A 206 -8.85 -15.82 -1.57
CA ARG A 206 -8.71 -17.28 -1.70
C ARG A 206 -7.30 -17.81 -1.43
N ASN A 207 -6.29 -16.93 -1.40
CA ASN A 207 -4.89 -17.28 -1.17
C ASN A 207 -4.44 -17.00 0.27
N LEU A 208 -5.34 -16.53 1.13
CA LEU A 208 -5.00 -16.21 2.52
C LEU A 208 -4.71 -17.48 3.31
N HIS A 209 -3.53 -17.50 3.91
CA HIS A 209 -3.06 -18.52 4.83
C HIS A 209 -2.30 -17.83 5.96
N LEU A 210 -3.06 -17.26 6.88
CA LEU A 210 -2.53 -16.45 7.97
C LEU A 210 -2.30 -17.30 9.23
N SER A 211 -1.39 -16.85 10.09
CA SER A 211 -1.16 -17.50 11.39
C SER A 211 -2.39 -17.41 12.30
N ASP A 212 -2.53 -18.37 13.22
CA ASP A 212 -3.63 -18.39 14.20
C ASP A 212 -3.69 -17.10 15.02
N GLU A 213 -2.53 -16.49 15.30
CA GLU A 213 -2.44 -15.21 16.02
C GLU A 213 -3.16 -14.09 15.26
N ILE A 214 -2.95 -13.97 13.94
CA ILE A 214 -3.59 -12.95 13.11
C ILE A 214 -5.10 -13.24 12.99
N ILE A 215 -5.46 -14.50 12.77
CA ILE A 215 -6.87 -14.93 12.71
C ILE A 215 -7.60 -14.55 13.99
N ASP A 216 -6.99 -14.80 15.14
CA ASP A 216 -7.56 -14.43 16.44
C ASP A 216 -7.65 -12.92 16.64
N ALA A 217 -6.66 -12.15 16.18
CA ALA A 217 -6.71 -10.69 16.22
C ALA A 217 -7.87 -10.14 15.37
N VAL A 218 -8.09 -10.71 14.17
CA VAL A 218 -9.22 -10.34 13.31
C VAL A 218 -10.56 -10.69 13.96
N ARG A 219 -10.70 -11.89 14.52
CA ARG A 219 -11.92 -12.30 15.24
C ARG A 219 -12.26 -11.39 16.44
N LYS A 220 -11.23 -10.84 17.08
CA LYS A 220 -11.36 -9.92 18.21
C LYS A 220 -11.45 -8.45 17.81
N ASN A 221 -11.60 -8.15 16.52
CA ASN A 221 -11.64 -6.79 15.96
C ASN A 221 -10.43 -5.91 16.37
N LYS A 222 -9.26 -6.52 16.52
CA LYS A 222 -8.00 -5.82 16.81
C LYS A 222 -7.18 -5.51 15.56
N PHE A 223 -7.46 -6.23 14.48
CA PHE A 223 -6.82 -6.08 13.18
C PHE A 223 -7.83 -6.41 12.08
N HIS A 224 -7.71 -5.78 10.91
CA HIS A 224 -8.69 -5.89 9.84
C HIS A 224 -8.03 -6.26 8.51
N VAL A 225 -8.74 -7.03 7.69
CA VAL A 225 -8.35 -7.30 6.29
C VAL A 225 -9.49 -6.86 5.39
N TYR A 226 -9.25 -5.83 4.61
CA TYR A 226 -10.22 -5.24 3.69
C TYR A 226 -9.94 -5.74 2.27
N ALA A 227 -10.91 -6.37 1.64
CA ALA A 227 -10.80 -6.86 0.27
C ALA A 227 -11.50 -5.90 -0.69
N VAL A 228 -10.78 -5.36 -1.68
CA VAL A 228 -11.30 -4.35 -2.61
C VAL A 228 -11.13 -4.79 -4.06
N SER A 229 -12.03 -4.32 -4.92
CA SER A 229 -12.05 -4.57 -6.36
C SER A 229 -11.64 -3.34 -7.16
N THR A 230 -11.77 -2.14 -6.60
CA THR A 230 -11.55 -0.87 -7.30
C THR A 230 -10.77 0.13 -6.42
N ILE A 231 -10.17 1.13 -7.06
CA ILE A 231 -9.53 2.26 -6.38
C ILE A 231 -10.56 3.03 -5.54
N ASP A 232 -11.78 3.19 -6.04
CA ASP A 232 -12.84 3.91 -5.33
C ASP A 232 -13.15 3.26 -3.96
N GLU A 233 -13.32 1.92 -3.92
CA GLU A 233 -13.57 1.19 -2.67
C GLU A 233 -12.42 1.40 -1.65
N GLY A 234 -11.18 1.34 -2.12
CA GLY A 234 -10.01 1.47 -1.24
C GLY A 234 -9.82 2.88 -0.70
N ILE A 235 -10.02 3.93 -1.51
CA ILE A 235 -9.88 5.31 -1.03
C ILE A 235 -10.96 5.67 -0.02
N GLU A 236 -12.18 5.14 -0.16
CA GLU A 236 -13.26 5.31 0.81
C GLU A 236 -12.93 4.70 2.17
N ILE A 237 -12.32 3.51 2.19
CA ILE A 237 -11.85 2.86 3.43
C ILE A 237 -10.73 3.69 4.08
N LEU A 238 -9.79 4.20 3.27
CA LEU A 238 -8.62 4.93 3.77
C LEU A 238 -8.95 6.32 4.31
N THR A 239 -10.00 6.95 3.78
CA THR A 239 -10.32 8.37 4.10
C THR A 239 -11.63 8.55 4.85
N GLY A 240 -12.54 7.58 4.78
CA GLY A 240 -13.92 7.72 5.25
C GLY A 240 -14.77 8.66 4.39
N VAL A 241 -14.25 9.14 3.24
CA VAL A 241 -14.94 10.06 2.33
C VAL A 241 -15.30 9.33 1.03
N PRO A 242 -16.53 9.49 0.50
CA PRO A 242 -16.92 8.87 -0.77
C PRO A 242 -15.98 9.24 -1.92
N ALA A 243 -15.59 8.25 -2.73
CA ALA A 243 -14.77 8.45 -3.91
C ALA A 243 -15.44 9.35 -4.93
N GLY A 244 -16.70 9.09 -5.22
CA GLY A 244 -17.53 9.85 -6.16
C GLY A 244 -17.39 9.36 -7.61
N LYS A 245 -18.45 8.78 -8.15
CA LYS A 245 -18.54 8.39 -9.57
C LYS A 245 -19.15 9.52 -10.39
N LYS A 246 -18.67 9.71 -11.64
CA LYS A 246 -19.26 10.67 -12.58
C LYS A 246 -20.73 10.34 -12.82
N ASP A 247 -21.56 11.37 -12.82
CA ASP A 247 -22.96 11.30 -13.22
C ASP A 247 -23.10 11.16 -14.76
N ARG A 248 -24.34 11.15 -15.26
CA ARG A 248 -24.63 11.07 -16.71
C ARG A 248 -24.10 12.27 -17.52
N ASN A 249 -23.78 13.37 -16.86
CA ASN A 249 -23.21 14.56 -17.47
C ASN A 249 -21.68 14.62 -17.32
N GLY A 250 -21.04 13.54 -16.86
CA GLY A 250 -19.60 13.46 -16.64
C GLY A 250 -19.08 14.23 -15.43
N LYS A 251 -19.94 14.64 -14.50
CA LYS A 251 -19.55 15.44 -13.32
C LYS A 251 -19.44 14.57 -12.07
N PHE A 252 -18.41 14.81 -11.28
CA PHE A 252 -18.27 14.20 -9.97
C PHE A 252 -19.18 14.88 -8.94
N PRO A 253 -19.79 14.14 -8.00
CA PRO A 253 -20.57 14.70 -6.90
C PRO A 253 -19.72 15.59 -6.00
N LEU A 254 -20.29 16.71 -5.56
CA LEU A 254 -19.63 17.69 -4.69
C LEU A 254 -19.09 17.04 -3.40
N GLY A 255 -17.91 17.45 -2.99
CA GLY A 255 -17.30 17.03 -1.71
C GLY A 255 -16.69 15.62 -1.72
N THR A 256 -16.73 14.92 -2.85
CA THR A 256 -16.09 13.60 -2.99
C THR A 256 -14.60 13.72 -3.33
N ILE A 257 -13.84 12.66 -3.12
CA ILE A 257 -12.39 12.62 -3.40
C ILE A 257 -12.12 13.00 -4.87
N ASN A 258 -12.81 12.37 -5.81
CA ASN A 258 -12.62 12.58 -7.23
C ASN A 258 -13.07 14.01 -7.65
N TYR A 259 -14.08 14.57 -7.02
CA TYR A 259 -14.47 15.97 -7.21
C TYR A 259 -13.34 16.93 -6.80
N LEU A 260 -12.82 16.76 -5.59
CA LEU A 260 -11.77 17.64 -5.05
C LEU A 260 -10.47 17.54 -5.87
N ALA A 261 -10.06 16.31 -6.25
CA ALA A 261 -8.92 16.09 -7.11
C ALA A 261 -9.10 16.74 -8.48
N HIS A 262 -10.27 16.61 -9.10
CA HIS A 262 -10.59 17.23 -10.37
C HIS A 262 -10.57 18.76 -10.30
N GLU A 263 -11.16 19.37 -9.27
CA GLU A 263 -11.13 20.83 -9.08
C GLU A 263 -9.70 21.35 -8.85
N LYS A 264 -8.84 20.61 -8.15
CA LYS A 264 -7.42 20.98 -8.01
C LYS A 264 -6.68 20.93 -9.36
N LEU A 265 -6.91 19.90 -10.17
CA LEU A 265 -6.32 19.77 -11.50
C LEU A 265 -6.81 20.87 -12.45
N LYS A 266 -8.08 21.29 -12.37
CA LYS A 266 -8.59 22.45 -13.10
C LYS A 266 -7.85 23.73 -12.72
N LYS A 267 -7.60 23.98 -11.45
CA LYS A 267 -6.81 25.14 -11.01
C LYS A 267 -5.40 25.09 -11.59
N PHE A 268 -4.77 23.91 -11.62
CA PHE A 268 -3.43 23.74 -12.19
C PHE A 268 -3.40 23.96 -13.71
N SER A 269 -4.45 23.62 -14.43
CA SER A 269 -4.55 23.87 -15.89
C SER A 269 -4.82 25.33 -16.26
N GLY A 270 -5.10 26.18 -15.26
CA GLY A 270 -5.50 27.59 -15.51
C GLY A 270 -6.94 27.74 -16.01
N ILE A 271 -7.71 26.68 -16.09
CA ILE A 271 -9.14 26.71 -16.44
C ILE A 271 -9.91 27.07 -15.17
N THR A 272 -10.08 28.37 -14.92
CA THR A 272 -11.01 28.85 -13.88
C THR A 272 -12.40 29.01 -14.48
N ASN A 273 -13.40 28.46 -13.82
CA ASN A 273 -14.81 28.82 -14.17
C ASN A 273 -14.99 30.34 -14.02
N LYS A 274 -15.19 31.02 -15.15
CA LYS A 274 -15.72 32.40 -15.16
C LYS A 274 -17.21 32.38 -14.80
#